data_116092304b9a3e9847263f4081413d83
#
_entry.id   116092304b9a3e9847263f4081413d83
#
_cell.length_a   1.000
_cell.length_b   1.000
_cell.length_c   1.000
_cell.angle_alpha   90.00
_cell.angle_beta   90.00
_cell.angle_gamma   90.00
#
_symmetry.space_group_name_H-M   'P 1'
#
loop_
_entity.id
_entity.type
_entity.pdbx_description
1 polymer ?
#
loop_
_entity_poly.entity_id
_entity_poly.type
_entity_poly.pdbx_seq_one_letter_code
_entity_poly.pdbx_strand_id
1 'polypeptide(L)'
;MEDAVIVALYWARDEQALSETAAKFGAYCRKIADNILHSAHDAEECENDTWLAAWNSMPDNRPARLAPYLGRITRNLALDRFDKTTAQKRGCG
;
A
#
# COMPACT_ATOMS: atom_id res chain seq x y z
N MET A 1 -9.46 13.72 7.22
CA MET A 1 -10.64 12.83 7.30
C MET A 1 -10.30 11.68 8.24
N GLU A 2 -11.21 11.30 9.09
CA GLU A 2 -10.98 10.22 10.04
C GLU A 2 -10.95 8.86 9.35
N ASP A 3 -10.22 7.92 9.94
CA ASP A 3 -10.08 6.57 9.37
C ASP A 3 -11.41 5.89 9.13
N ALA A 4 -12.34 5.98 10.09
CA ALA A 4 -13.66 5.37 9.94
C ALA A 4 -14.42 5.91 8.72
N VAL A 5 -14.26 7.20 8.43
CA VAL A 5 -14.91 7.82 7.28
C VAL A 5 -14.28 7.33 5.99
N ILE A 6 -12.96 7.22 5.95
CA ILE A 6 -12.25 6.69 4.78
C ILE A 6 -12.66 5.23 4.52
N VAL A 7 -12.70 4.42 5.56
CA VAL A 7 -13.14 3.01 5.45
C VAL A 7 -14.56 2.95 4.89
N ALA A 8 -15.45 3.82 5.35
CA ALA A 8 -16.83 3.88 4.85
C ALA A 8 -16.87 4.18 3.35
N LEU A 9 -15.96 5.03 2.87
CA LEU A 9 -15.86 5.34 1.43
C LEU A 9 -15.47 4.09 0.63
N TYR A 10 -14.54 3.30 1.14
CA TYR A 10 -14.17 2.03 0.50
C TYR A 10 -15.36 1.07 0.42
N TRP A 11 -16.09 0.97 1.52
CA TRP A 11 -17.26 0.09 1.56
C TRP A 11 -18.38 0.57 0.65
N ALA A 12 -18.49 1.90 0.46
CA ALA A 12 -19.45 2.47 -0.48
C ALA A 12 -18.99 2.38 -1.94
N ARG A 13 -17.78 1.88 -2.17
CA ARG A 13 -17.13 1.83 -3.49
C ARG A 13 -16.99 3.21 -4.12
N ASP A 14 -16.67 4.19 -3.29
CA ASP A 14 -16.45 5.57 -3.70
C ASP A 14 -14.95 5.77 -3.94
N GLU A 15 -14.57 6.13 -5.15
CA GLU A 15 -13.17 6.33 -5.54
C GLU A 15 -12.50 7.44 -4.75
N GLN A 16 -13.25 8.32 -4.13
CA GLN A 16 -12.70 9.35 -3.25
C GLN A 16 -11.90 8.72 -2.11
N ALA A 17 -12.21 7.46 -1.75
CA ALA A 17 -11.45 6.73 -0.74
C ALA A 17 -9.97 6.66 -1.09
N LEU A 18 -9.67 6.44 -2.37
CA LEU A 18 -8.29 6.34 -2.84
C LEU A 18 -7.54 7.66 -2.71
N SER A 19 -8.19 8.77 -3.11
CA SER A 19 -7.61 10.11 -3.00
C SER A 19 -7.34 10.49 -1.56
N GLU A 20 -8.31 10.21 -0.68
CA GLU A 20 -8.18 10.53 0.74
C GLU A 20 -7.10 9.70 1.41
N THR A 21 -7.00 8.43 1.04
CA THR A 21 -5.97 7.55 1.57
C THR A 21 -4.58 8.01 1.14
N ALA A 22 -4.42 8.34 -0.14
CA ALA A 22 -3.15 8.82 -0.66
C ALA A 22 -2.72 10.12 0.01
N ALA A 23 -3.65 11.04 0.22
CA ALA A 23 -3.36 12.31 0.87
C ALA A 23 -2.93 12.13 2.32
N LYS A 24 -3.57 11.20 3.04
CA LYS A 24 -3.30 11.01 4.47
C LYS A 24 -2.13 10.08 4.73
N PHE A 25 -1.97 9.01 3.95
CA PHE A 25 -1.00 7.95 4.23
C PHE A 25 0.06 7.75 3.14
N GLY A 26 0.05 8.55 2.09
CA GLY A 26 0.98 8.38 0.97
C GLY A 26 2.44 8.40 1.39
N ALA A 27 2.84 9.42 2.14
CA ALA A 27 4.23 9.55 2.61
C ALA A 27 4.61 8.39 3.55
N TYR A 28 3.69 7.98 4.39
CA TYR A 28 3.91 6.89 5.33
C TYR A 28 4.17 5.56 4.58
N CYS A 29 3.33 5.22 3.63
CA CYS A 29 3.49 3.99 2.86
C CYS A 29 4.72 4.04 1.96
N ARG A 30 5.00 5.21 1.34
CA ARG A 30 6.18 5.37 0.51
C ARG A 30 7.45 5.16 1.32
N LYS A 31 7.49 5.68 2.54
CA LYS A 31 8.65 5.52 3.41
C LYS A 31 8.88 4.04 3.76
N ILE A 32 7.82 3.31 4.06
CA ILE A 32 7.92 1.87 4.33
C ILE A 32 8.51 1.14 3.12
N ALA A 33 7.99 1.42 1.94
CA ALA A 33 8.45 0.79 0.71
C ALA A 33 9.91 1.16 0.40
N ASP A 34 10.26 2.44 0.57
CA ASP A 34 11.61 2.91 0.30
C ASP A 34 12.64 2.29 1.24
N ASN A 35 12.28 2.09 2.51
CA ASN A 35 13.16 1.44 3.47
C ASN A 35 13.47 -0.01 3.09
N ILE A 36 12.58 -0.65 2.35
CA ILE A 36 12.77 -2.03 1.91
C ILE A 36 13.44 -2.09 0.53
N LEU A 37 12.99 -1.25 -0.39
CA LEU A 37 13.39 -1.31 -1.80
C LEU A 37 14.58 -0.42 -2.14
N HIS A 38 14.83 0.63 -1.36
CA HIS A 38 15.91 1.59 -1.58
C HIS A 38 15.88 2.18 -3.00
N SER A 39 14.69 2.43 -3.51
CA SER A 39 14.45 3.01 -4.84
C SER A 39 13.20 3.86 -4.79
N ALA A 40 13.33 5.15 -5.10
CA ALA A 40 12.19 6.06 -5.09
C ALA A 40 11.13 5.65 -6.11
N HIS A 41 11.55 5.19 -7.27
CA HIS A 41 10.63 4.75 -8.32
C HIS A 41 9.85 3.51 -7.88
N ASP A 42 10.54 2.51 -7.34
CA ASP A 42 9.89 1.28 -6.88
C ASP A 42 8.98 1.55 -5.67
N ALA A 43 9.38 2.46 -4.80
CA ALA A 43 8.58 2.85 -3.65
C ALA A 43 7.28 3.51 -4.09
N GLU A 44 7.32 4.37 -5.10
CA GLU A 44 6.14 5.03 -5.64
C GLU A 44 5.18 4.02 -6.26
N GLU A 45 5.70 3.08 -7.03
CA GLU A 45 4.87 2.02 -7.61
C GLU A 45 4.24 1.15 -6.52
N CYS A 46 4.99 0.83 -5.49
CA CYS A 46 4.50 0.05 -4.36
C CYS A 46 3.40 0.80 -3.61
N GLU A 47 3.54 2.11 -3.46
CA GLU A 47 2.51 2.95 -2.87
C GLU A 47 1.22 2.87 -3.67
N ASN A 48 1.31 3.01 -4.99
CA ASN A 48 0.13 2.94 -5.85
C ASN A 48 -0.53 1.55 -5.79
N ASP A 49 0.27 0.50 -5.77
CA ASP A 49 -0.23 -0.87 -5.64
C ASP A 49 -0.94 -1.09 -4.30
N THR A 50 -0.49 -0.40 -3.25
CA THR A 50 -1.12 -0.45 -1.93
C THR A 50 -2.57 0.05 -2.00
N TRP A 51 -2.80 1.16 -2.72
CA TRP A 51 -4.16 1.71 -2.86
C TRP A 51 -5.08 0.73 -3.57
N LEU A 52 -4.58 0.11 -4.62
CA LEU A 52 -5.35 -0.87 -5.38
C LEU A 52 -5.63 -2.11 -4.53
N ALA A 53 -4.66 -2.59 -3.79
CA ALA A 53 -4.83 -3.73 -2.90
C ALA A 53 -5.87 -3.42 -1.81
N ALA A 54 -5.82 -2.22 -1.24
CA ALA A 54 -6.79 -1.78 -0.25
C ALA A 54 -8.19 -1.73 -0.83
N TRP A 55 -8.31 -1.21 -2.05
CA TRP A 55 -9.59 -1.15 -2.76
C TRP A 55 -10.20 -2.54 -2.94
N ASN A 56 -9.36 -3.51 -3.32
CA ASN A 56 -9.82 -4.87 -3.58
C ASN A 56 -10.12 -5.65 -2.31
N SER A 57 -9.44 -5.36 -1.20
CA SER A 57 -9.59 -6.13 0.03
C SER A 57 -10.55 -5.52 1.06
N MET A 58 -10.76 -4.21 0.99
CA MET A 58 -11.52 -3.51 2.01
C MET A 58 -12.99 -3.96 2.14
N PRO A 59 -13.71 -4.29 1.06
CA PRO A 59 -15.10 -4.74 1.21
C PRO A 59 -15.25 -5.98 2.09
N ASP A 60 -14.19 -6.79 2.23
CA ASP A 60 -14.21 -7.96 3.10
C ASP A 60 -13.60 -7.68 4.47
N ASN A 61 -13.04 -6.48 4.66
CA ASN A 61 -12.36 -6.08 5.87
C ASN A 61 -12.82 -4.69 6.29
N ARG A 62 -12.89 -4.47 7.59
CA ARG A 62 -13.26 -3.17 8.15
C ARG A 62 -12.27 -2.79 9.24
N PRO A 63 -11.05 -2.37 8.85
CA PRO A 63 -10.02 -2.06 9.84
C PRO A 63 -10.42 -0.88 10.71
N ALA A 64 -10.11 -0.99 12.01
CA ALA A 64 -10.35 0.10 12.95
C ALA A 64 -9.37 1.24 12.74
N ARG A 65 -8.14 0.91 12.32
CA ARG A 65 -7.08 1.89 12.06
C ARG A 65 -6.45 1.58 10.71
N LEU A 66 -6.34 2.59 9.86
CA LEU A 66 -5.80 2.41 8.52
C LEU A 66 -4.28 2.31 8.48
N ALA A 67 -3.57 3.05 9.35
CA ALA A 67 -2.11 3.06 9.31
C ALA A 67 -1.50 1.65 9.39
N PRO A 68 -1.81 0.82 10.39
CA PRO A 68 -1.25 -0.54 10.44
C PRO A 68 -1.76 -1.43 9.31
N TYR A 69 -3.00 -1.25 8.89
CA TYR A 69 -3.59 -2.03 7.79
C TYR A 69 -2.85 -1.75 6.47
N LEU A 70 -2.70 -0.47 6.14
CA LEU A 70 -2.02 -0.06 4.92
C LEU A 70 -0.53 -0.35 4.97
N GLY A 71 0.09 -0.14 6.13
CA GLY A 71 1.50 -0.42 6.32
C GLY A 71 1.82 -1.90 6.10
N ARG A 72 0.95 -2.79 6.55
CA ARG A 72 1.12 -4.22 6.34
C ARG A 72 1.02 -4.58 4.86
N ILE A 73 0.05 -4.00 4.15
CA ILE A 73 -0.11 -4.22 2.71
C ILE A 73 1.14 -3.74 1.97
N THR A 74 1.58 -2.52 2.27
CA THR A 74 2.75 -1.94 1.62
C THR A 74 4.00 -2.78 1.88
N ARG A 75 4.20 -3.19 3.12
CA ARG A 75 5.35 -4.00 3.50
C ARG A 75 5.36 -5.32 2.75
N ASN A 76 4.21 -6.00 2.69
CA ASN A 76 4.11 -7.27 1.99
C ASN A 76 4.41 -7.11 0.49
N LEU A 77 3.87 -6.07 -0.12
CA LEU A 77 4.13 -5.78 -1.53
C LEU A 77 5.60 -5.45 -1.79
N ALA A 78 6.21 -4.67 -0.90
CA ALA A 78 7.61 -4.29 -1.03
C ALA A 78 8.54 -5.50 -0.86
N LEU A 79 8.26 -6.35 0.11
CA LEU A 79 9.05 -7.56 0.33
C LEU A 79 8.93 -8.52 -0.86
N ASP A 80 7.73 -8.66 -1.40
CA ASP A 80 7.51 -9.50 -2.57
C ASP A 80 8.30 -8.98 -3.77
N ARG A 81 8.26 -7.67 -3.99
CA ARG A 81 9.01 -7.03 -5.08
C ARG A 81 10.52 -7.19 -4.88
N PHE A 82 10.98 -7.03 -3.66
CA PHE A 82 12.39 -7.22 -3.30
C PHE A 82 12.84 -8.65 -3.59
N ASP A 83 12.04 -9.64 -3.20
CA ASP A 83 12.35 -11.05 -3.41
C ASP A 83 12.44 -11.38 -4.89
N LYS A 84 11.52 -10.86 -5.70
CA LYS A 84 11.54 -11.08 -7.15
C LYS A 84 12.79 -10.52 -7.79
N THR A 85 13.18 -9.31 -7.40
CA THR A 85 14.39 -8.68 -7.92
C THR A 85 15.63 -9.47 -7.53
N THR A 86 15.71 -9.91 -6.28
CA THR A 86 16.84 -10.70 -5.79
C THR A 86 16.91 -12.06 -6.49
N ALA A 87 15.77 -12.72 -6.67
CA ALA A 87 15.69 -14.00 -7.35
C ALA A 87 16.16 -13.88 -8.81
N GLN A 88 15.77 -12.81 -9.50
CA GLN A 88 16.20 -12.57 -10.88
C GLN A 88 17.70 -12.41 -10.96
N LYS A 89 18.31 -11.69 -10.03
CA LYS A 89 19.76 -11.51 -10.00
C LYS A 89 20.48 -12.84 -9.77
N ARG A 90 19.95 -13.67 -8.91
CA ARG A 90 20.51 -15.00 -8.66
C ARG A 90 20.36 -15.90 -9.87
N GLY A 91 19.23 -15.81 -10.56
CA GLY A 91 18.98 -16.64 -11.72
C GLY A 91 19.91 -16.39 -12.88
N CYS A 92 20.51 -15.23 -12.93
CA CYS A 92 21.49 -14.88 -13.97
C CYS A 92 22.89 -15.36 -13.67
N GLY A 93 23.12 -15.81 -12.44
CA GLY A 93 24.44 -16.23 -11.98
C GLY A 93 24.82 -17.66 -12.36
#